data_c7f2ebbaa47e7435c1daca2f2696f35e
#
_entry.id   c7f2ebbaa47e7435c1daca2f2696f35e
#
_cell.length_a   1.000
_cell.length_b   1.000
_cell.length_c   1.000
_cell.angle_alpha   90.00
_cell.angle_beta   90.00
_cell.angle_gamma   90.00
#
_symmetry.space_group_name_H-M   'P 1'
#
loop_
_entity.id
_entity.type
_entity.pdbx_description
1 polymer ?
#
loop_
_entity_poly.entity_id
_entity_poly.type
_entity_poly.pdbx_seq_one_letter_code
_entity_poly.pdbx_strand_id
1 'polypeptide(L)'
;MTRSMPVPGISERNDGDTPEVRELRTREFPLANAVWLDYHETTGDPKLDRIFGVFLSGELVSLARCRRHRDGLEVDGVFTPARFRKRGYSRLAVDALVEACHNDDLYMYAVRHLAGFYRLFGFEPIPENGLPPVIRERYTWATGNLEGAEVLPMCRRAGLK
;
A
#
# COMPACT_ATOMS: atom_id res chain seq x y z
N MET A 1 -2.28 46.69 13.64
CA MET A 1 -1.97 45.33 14.01
C MET A 1 -1.07 44.68 12.99
N THR A 2 -0.02 44.12 13.46
CA THR A 2 0.91 43.48 12.58
C THR A 2 0.53 42.02 12.40
N ARG A 3 0.29 41.69 11.19
CA ARG A 3 0.04 40.29 10.88
C ARG A 3 1.36 39.56 10.93
N SER A 4 1.35 38.43 11.61
CA SER A 4 2.50 37.59 11.67
C SER A 4 2.83 37.07 10.27
N MET A 5 4.07 37.29 9.85
CA MET A 5 4.50 36.75 8.56
C MET A 5 4.70 35.25 8.65
N PRO A 6 4.30 34.53 7.62
CA PRO A 6 4.54 33.10 7.59
C PRO A 6 6.03 32.79 7.67
N VAL A 7 6.36 31.77 8.42
CA VAL A 7 7.71 31.23 8.40
C VAL A 7 7.85 30.38 7.15
N PRO A 8 8.83 30.64 6.29
CA PRO A 8 9.01 29.86 5.08
C PRO A 8 9.10 28.36 5.40
N GLY A 9 8.38 27.55 4.64
CA GLY A 9 8.37 26.11 4.81
C GLY A 9 7.46 25.62 5.91
N ILE A 10 6.87 26.51 6.69
CA ILE A 10 5.93 26.12 7.74
C ILE A 10 4.54 26.60 7.39
N SER A 11 4.42 27.85 7.14
CA SER A 11 3.10 28.45 6.97
C SER A 11 2.60 28.44 5.53
N GLU A 12 3.44 28.12 4.60
CA GLU A 12 2.96 27.85 3.26
C GLU A 12 2.17 26.55 3.20
N ARG A 13 2.23 25.78 4.26
CA ARG A 13 1.40 24.61 4.35
C ARG A 13 -0.04 25.04 4.46
N ASN A 14 -0.82 24.66 3.49
CA ASN A 14 -2.21 25.06 3.38
C ASN A 14 -3.08 23.82 3.25
N ASP A 15 -4.35 24.02 3.02
CA ASP A 15 -5.29 22.92 2.89
C ASP A 15 -4.92 21.96 1.77
N GLY A 16 -4.19 22.43 0.75
CA GLY A 16 -3.72 21.59 -0.32
C GLY A 16 -2.71 20.53 0.13
N ASP A 17 -2.05 20.77 1.26
CA ASP A 17 -1.08 19.82 1.81
C ASP A 17 -1.74 18.79 2.73
N THR A 18 -3.03 18.92 3.01
CA THR A 18 -3.76 17.95 3.81
C THR A 18 -4.05 16.74 2.94
N PRO A 19 -3.58 15.56 3.35
CA PRO A 19 -3.81 14.37 2.53
C PRO A 19 -5.28 13.96 2.50
N GLU A 20 -5.75 13.63 1.32
CA GLU A 20 -7.03 12.97 1.14
C GLU A 20 -6.73 11.48 0.95
N VAL A 21 -7.31 10.63 1.80
CA VAL A 21 -7.07 9.20 1.76
C VAL A 21 -8.36 8.50 1.37
N ARG A 22 -8.32 7.73 0.30
CA ARG A 22 -9.52 7.06 -0.17
C ARG A 22 -9.21 5.96 -1.18
N GLU A 23 -10.22 5.16 -1.47
CA GLU A 23 -10.13 4.18 -2.55
C GLU A 23 -10.20 4.89 -3.91
N LEU A 24 -9.39 4.45 -4.86
CA LEU A 24 -9.42 4.97 -6.23
C LEU A 24 -10.64 4.45 -6.97
N ARG A 25 -11.24 5.32 -7.77
CA ARG A 25 -12.25 4.91 -8.73
C ARG A 25 -11.57 4.22 -9.90
N THR A 26 -12.30 3.37 -10.60
CA THR A 26 -11.77 2.64 -11.76
C THR A 26 -11.11 3.58 -12.76
N ARG A 27 -11.72 4.72 -13.03
CA ARG A 27 -11.19 5.70 -13.99
C ARG A 27 -9.88 6.32 -13.55
N GLU A 28 -9.50 6.15 -12.28
CA GLU A 28 -8.25 6.69 -11.72
C GLU A 28 -7.12 5.67 -11.74
N PHE A 29 -7.39 4.43 -12.14
CA PHE A 29 -6.34 3.41 -12.20
C PHE A 29 -5.14 3.80 -13.05
N PRO A 30 -5.29 4.57 -14.15
CA PRO A 30 -4.11 5.07 -14.87
C PRO A 30 -3.18 5.91 -13.98
N LEU A 31 -3.70 6.60 -12.98
CA LEU A 31 -2.86 7.36 -12.05
C LEU A 31 -1.97 6.41 -11.24
N ALA A 32 -2.55 5.29 -10.77
CA ALA A 32 -1.80 4.28 -10.05
C ALA A 32 -0.72 3.67 -10.93
N ASN A 33 -1.08 3.33 -12.17
CA ASN A 33 -0.13 2.74 -13.11
C ASN A 33 1.06 3.68 -13.33
N ALA A 34 0.82 4.98 -13.40
CA ALA A 34 1.89 5.96 -13.57
C ALA A 34 2.80 6.03 -12.33
N VAL A 35 2.22 5.96 -11.13
CA VAL A 35 3.01 5.99 -9.90
C VAL A 35 3.88 4.73 -9.80
N TRP A 36 3.35 3.57 -10.16
CA TRP A 36 4.09 2.31 -10.09
C TRP A 36 5.24 2.20 -11.10
N LEU A 37 5.31 3.10 -12.11
CA LEU A 37 6.44 3.08 -13.05
C LEU A 37 7.78 3.20 -12.33
N ASP A 38 7.81 3.89 -11.18
CA ASP A 38 9.03 4.05 -10.40
C ASP A 38 9.25 2.92 -9.39
N TYR A 39 8.34 1.98 -9.32
CA TYR A 39 8.38 0.87 -8.38
C TYR A 39 8.89 -0.40 -9.07
N HIS A 40 8.04 -1.05 -9.80
CA HIS A 40 8.36 -2.14 -10.71
C HIS A 40 7.17 -2.34 -11.63
N GLU A 41 7.34 -3.14 -12.64
CA GLU A 41 6.33 -3.33 -13.65
C GLU A 41 5.08 -3.99 -13.05
N THR A 42 4.03 -3.19 -12.89
CA THR A 42 2.73 -3.67 -12.46
C THR A 42 1.66 -2.66 -12.89
N THR A 43 0.45 -3.16 -13.06
CA THR A 43 -0.70 -2.34 -13.40
C THR A 43 -1.92 -2.80 -12.64
N GLY A 44 -2.87 -1.89 -12.41
CA GLY A 44 -4.13 -2.21 -11.77
C GLY A 44 -5.12 -2.85 -12.75
N ASP A 45 -5.84 -3.84 -12.27
CA ASP A 45 -6.90 -4.50 -13.03
C ASP A 45 -8.24 -4.18 -12.32
N PRO A 46 -9.11 -3.39 -12.96
CA PRO A 46 -10.37 -3.00 -12.31
C PRO A 46 -11.28 -4.16 -11.92
N LYS A 47 -11.07 -5.33 -12.51
CA LYS A 47 -11.88 -6.52 -12.17
C LYS A 47 -11.36 -7.24 -10.94
N LEU A 48 -10.09 -7.09 -10.61
CA LEU A 48 -9.42 -7.84 -9.56
C LEU A 48 -8.96 -6.97 -8.40
N ASP A 49 -8.73 -5.70 -8.64
CA ASP A 49 -8.00 -4.86 -7.71
C ASP A 49 -8.86 -3.79 -7.07
N ARG A 50 -8.59 -3.57 -5.78
CA ARG A 50 -8.98 -2.35 -5.09
C ARG A 50 -7.70 -1.62 -4.74
N ILE A 51 -7.63 -0.35 -5.08
CA ILE A 51 -6.44 0.47 -4.85
C ILE A 51 -6.82 1.60 -3.92
N PHE A 52 -6.01 1.79 -2.88
CA PHE A 52 -6.22 2.83 -1.89
C PHE A 52 -5.08 3.82 -1.99
N GLY A 53 -5.41 5.09 -2.05
CA GLY A 53 -4.42 6.11 -2.33
C GLY A 53 -4.47 7.28 -1.39
N VAL A 54 -3.35 7.98 -1.34
CA VAL A 54 -3.18 9.24 -0.63
C VAL A 54 -2.95 10.31 -1.67
N PHE A 55 -3.76 11.35 -1.63
CA PHE A 55 -3.72 12.44 -2.60
C PHE A 55 -3.35 13.74 -1.88
N LEU A 56 -2.45 14.50 -2.50
CA LEU A 56 -2.13 15.88 -2.08
C LEU A 56 -2.50 16.79 -3.22
N SER A 57 -3.45 17.68 -2.99
CA SER A 57 -3.94 18.62 -4.03
C SER A 57 -4.25 17.91 -5.34
N GLY A 58 -4.86 16.75 -5.24
CA GLY A 58 -5.25 15.96 -6.42
C GLY A 58 -4.16 15.08 -7.00
N GLU A 59 -2.94 15.16 -6.49
CA GLU A 59 -1.85 14.30 -6.96
C GLU A 59 -1.76 13.04 -6.10
N LEU A 60 -1.70 11.87 -6.75
CA LEU A 60 -1.55 10.60 -6.05
C LEU A 60 -0.09 10.44 -5.61
N VAL A 61 0.14 10.40 -4.30
CA VAL A 61 1.50 10.39 -3.74
C VAL A 61 1.86 9.11 -3.00
N SER A 62 0.90 8.23 -2.78
CA SER A 62 1.16 6.92 -2.16
C SER A 62 -0.02 6.02 -2.43
N LEU A 63 0.22 4.71 -2.48
CA LEU A 63 -0.87 3.79 -2.74
C LEU A 63 -0.56 2.39 -2.21
N ALA A 64 -1.64 1.60 -2.09
CA ALA A 64 -1.59 0.19 -1.72
C ALA A 64 -2.68 -0.53 -2.49
N ARG A 65 -2.43 -1.75 -2.90
CA ARG A 65 -3.38 -2.54 -3.68
C ARG A 65 -3.79 -3.80 -2.93
N CYS A 66 -5.09 -4.13 -3.00
CA CYS A 66 -5.63 -5.41 -2.59
C CYS A 66 -6.11 -6.13 -3.85
N ARG A 67 -5.45 -7.22 -4.19
CA ARG A 67 -5.78 -8.00 -5.40
C ARG A 67 -6.53 -9.25 -5.03
N ARG A 68 -7.65 -9.49 -5.70
CA ARG A 68 -8.42 -10.71 -5.53
C ARG A 68 -7.86 -11.82 -6.40
N HIS A 69 -7.50 -12.92 -5.76
CA HIS A 69 -7.25 -14.20 -6.41
C HIS A 69 -8.43 -15.12 -6.12
N ARG A 70 -8.52 -16.22 -6.85
CA ARG A 70 -9.66 -17.16 -6.64
C ARG A 70 -9.71 -17.75 -5.23
N ASP A 71 -8.59 -17.73 -4.51
CA ASP A 71 -8.49 -18.37 -3.20
C ASP A 71 -8.09 -17.40 -2.08
N GLY A 72 -8.05 -16.11 -2.32
CA GLY A 72 -7.77 -15.16 -1.27
C GLY A 72 -7.42 -13.77 -1.78
N LEU A 73 -7.21 -12.87 -0.84
CA LEU A 73 -6.85 -11.48 -1.12
C LEU A 73 -5.38 -11.25 -0.81
N GLU A 74 -4.67 -10.67 -1.73
CA GLU A 74 -3.25 -10.35 -1.57
C GLU A 74 -3.07 -8.83 -1.51
N VAL A 75 -2.31 -8.36 -0.51
CA VAL A 75 -1.90 -6.96 -0.41
C VAL A 75 -0.53 -6.83 -1.04
N ASP A 76 -0.40 -5.94 -1.99
CA ASP A 76 0.88 -5.65 -2.64
C ASP A 76 0.88 -4.23 -3.20
N GLY A 77 1.92 -3.88 -3.94
CA GLY A 77 1.98 -2.58 -4.61
C GLY A 77 2.00 -1.40 -3.64
N VAL A 78 2.40 -1.61 -2.40
CA VAL A 78 2.52 -0.53 -1.42
C VAL A 78 3.75 0.28 -1.80
N PHE A 79 3.53 1.54 -2.19
CA PHE A 79 4.61 2.34 -2.72
C PHE A 79 4.37 3.83 -2.49
N THR A 80 5.45 4.52 -2.12
CA THR A 80 5.48 5.97 -2.04
C THR A 80 6.71 6.44 -2.81
N PRO A 81 6.55 7.25 -3.87
CA PRO A 81 7.69 7.80 -4.59
C PRO A 81 8.67 8.52 -3.66
N ALA A 82 9.95 8.48 -4.03
CA ALA A 82 11.03 8.95 -3.16
C ALA A 82 10.81 10.37 -2.62
N ARG A 83 10.30 11.27 -3.45
CA ARG A 83 10.10 12.67 -3.04
C ARG A 83 9.04 12.87 -1.97
N PHE A 84 8.21 11.84 -1.73
CA PHE A 84 7.13 11.91 -0.74
C PHE A 84 7.36 11.02 0.46
N ARG A 85 8.50 10.35 0.55
CA ARG A 85 8.78 9.42 1.65
C ARG A 85 9.02 10.13 2.97
N LYS A 86 8.93 9.34 4.06
CA LYS A 86 9.17 9.80 5.43
C LYS A 86 8.12 10.79 5.93
N ARG A 87 6.94 10.75 5.37
CA ARG A 87 5.81 11.61 5.78
C ARG A 87 4.62 10.80 6.26
N GLY A 88 4.75 9.47 6.31
CA GLY A 88 3.67 8.61 6.80
C GLY A 88 2.59 8.27 5.78
N TYR A 89 2.81 8.53 4.50
CA TYR A 89 1.76 8.31 3.50
C TYR A 89 1.49 6.84 3.23
N SER A 90 2.52 5.99 3.20
CA SER A 90 2.30 4.54 3.06
C SER A 90 1.45 4.00 4.19
N ARG A 91 1.66 4.50 5.40
CA ARG A 91 0.86 4.12 6.55
C ARG A 91 -0.61 4.46 6.34
N LEU A 92 -0.88 5.64 5.82
CA LEU A 92 -2.26 6.06 5.54
C LEU A 92 -2.91 5.18 4.47
N ALA A 93 -2.17 4.85 3.42
CA ALA A 93 -2.69 4.00 2.34
C ALA A 93 -3.01 2.60 2.83
N VAL A 94 -2.09 1.98 3.58
CA VAL A 94 -2.30 0.64 4.12
C VAL A 94 -3.44 0.63 5.13
N ASP A 95 -3.51 1.66 5.98
CA ASP A 95 -4.57 1.76 6.97
C ASP A 95 -5.95 1.81 6.29
N ALA A 96 -6.09 2.59 5.23
CA ALA A 96 -7.34 2.67 4.49
C ALA A 96 -7.71 1.32 3.87
N LEU A 97 -6.74 0.62 3.31
CA LEU A 97 -6.96 -0.70 2.72
C LEU A 97 -7.43 -1.70 3.79
N VAL A 98 -6.74 -1.75 4.91
CA VAL A 98 -7.06 -2.69 5.99
C VAL A 98 -8.45 -2.39 6.55
N GLU A 99 -8.80 -1.13 6.73
CA GLU A 99 -10.12 -0.73 7.21
C GLU A 99 -11.22 -1.19 6.26
N ALA A 100 -11.00 -1.00 4.96
CA ALA A 100 -11.99 -1.38 3.95
C ALA A 100 -12.13 -2.89 3.80
N CYS A 101 -11.07 -3.64 4.03
CA CYS A 101 -11.01 -5.09 3.79
C CYS A 101 -10.96 -5.91 5.08
N HIS A 102 -11.32 -5.34 6.22
CA HIS A 102 -11.13 -5.99 7.52
C HIS A 102 -11.96 -7.26 7.70
N ASN A 103 -12.95 -7.51 6.87
CA ASN A 103 -13.79 -8.71 6.96
C ASN A 103 -13.17 -9.93 6.30
N ASP A 104 -12.05 -9.77 5.64
CA ASP A 104 -11.37 -10.84 4.91
C ASP A 104 -9.98 -11.07 5.49
N ASP A 105 -9.50 -12.31 5.37
CA ASP A 105 -8.09 -12.59 5.61
C ASP A 105 -7.28 -11.92 4.50
N LEU A 106 -6.23 -11.22 4.87
CA LEU A 106 -5.35 -10.53 3.94
C LEU A 106 -3.97 -11.17 3.99
N TYR A 107 -3.45 -11.55 2.83
CA TYR A 107 -2.15 -12.19 2.71
C TYR A 107 -1.17 -11.26 1.99
N MET A 108 0.09 -11.40 2.32
CA MET A 108 1.14 -10.68 1.62
C MET A 108 2.47 -11.39 1.82
N TYR A 109 3.44 -11.05 1.00
CA TYR A 109 4.83 -11.35 1.33
C TYR A 109 5.58 -10.03 1.33
N ALA A 110 6.09 -9.70 2.49
CA ALA A 110 6.77 -8.45 2.73
C ALA A 110 8.27 -8.62 2.62
N VAL A 111 8.94 -7.60 2.15
CA VAL A 111 10.38 -7.53 2.31
C VAL A 111 10.65 -7.56 3.81
N ARG A 112 11.59 -8.41 4.24
CA ARG A 112 11.79 -8.73 5.66
C ARG A 112 11.96 -7.49 6.53
N HIS A 113 12.71 -6.50 6.09
CA HIS A 113 12.93 -5.30 6.92
C HIS A 113 11.68 -4.43 7.08
N LEU A 114 10.61 -4.72 6.34
CA LEU A 114 9.34 -4.01 6.47
C LEU A 114 8.32 -4.78 7.31
N ALA A 115 8.69 -5.96 7.82
CA ALA A 115 7.75 -6.76 8.62
C ALA A 115 7.22 -5.98 9.83
N GLY A 116 8.09 -5.22 10.51
CA GLY A 116 7.68 -4.41 11.65
C GLY A 116 6.64 -3.35 11.28
N PHE A 117 6.79 -2.77 10.09
CA PHE A 117 5.81 -1.81 9.59
C PHE A 117 4.43 -2.47 9.42
N TYR A 118 4.41 -3.67 8.79
CA TYR A 118 3.13 -4.34 8.55
C TYR A 118 2.50 -4.89 9.81
N ARG A 119 3.30 -5.21 10.83
CA ARG A 119 2.76 -5.63 12.13
C ARG A 119 1.91 -4.54 12.78
N LEU A 120 2.19 -3.28 12.49
CA LEU A 120 1.38 -2.17 13.01
C LEU A 120 -0.09 -2.28 12.58
N PHE A 121 -0.36 -2.99 11.48
CA PHE A 121 -1.69 -3.16 10.93
C PHE A 121 -2.30 -4.53 11.23
N GLY A 122 -1.63 -5.33 12.06
CA GLY A 122 -2.14 -6.64 12.46
C GLY A 122 -1.65 -7.80 11.60
N PHE A 123 -0.73 -7.56 10.65
CA PHE A 123 -0.12 -8.65 9.90
C PHE A 123 0.90 -9.38 10.77
N GLU A 124 0.87 -10.72 10.71
CA GLU A 124 1.81 -11.56 11.44
C GLU A 124 2.46 -12.54 10.48
N PRO A 125 3.72 -12.91 10.71
CA PRO A 125 4.37 -13.90 9.87
C PRO A 125 3.64 -15.25 9.92
N ILE A 126 3.58 -15.91 8.78
CA ILE A 126 3.01 -17.26 8.67
C ILE A 126 3.99 -18.15 7.90
N PRO A 127 3.88 -19.48 8.03
CA PRO A 127 4.63 -20.39 7.18
C PRO A 127 4.21 -20.23 5.72
N GLU A 128 5.12 -20.52 4.79
CA GLU A 128 4.81 -20.46 3.37
C GLU A 128 3.59 -21.29 3.02
N ASN A 129 3.44 -22.47 3.62
CA ASN A 129 2.31 -23.34 3.34
C ASN A 129 0.99 -22.81 3.94
N GLY A 130 1.04 -21.72 4.69
CA GLY A 130 -0.16 -21.03 5.15
C GLY A 130 -0.73 -20.07 4.11
N LEU A 131 -0.01 -19.80 3.02
CA LEU A 131 -0.51 -18.98 1.94
C LEU A 131 -1.49 -19.79 1.06
N PRO A 132 -2.59 -19.17 0.60
CA PRO A 132 -3.43 -19.82 -0.41
C PRO A 132 -2.60 -20.18 -1.65
N PRO A 133 -2.93 -21.29 -2.35
CA PRO A 133 -2.08 -21.82 -3.42
C PRO A 133 -1.71 -20.82 -4.51
N VAL A 134 -2.65 -20.00 -4.97
CA VAL A 134 -2.35 -19.03 -6.04
C VAL A 134 -1.40 -17.95 -5.54
N ILE A 135 -1.63 -17.47 -4.34
CA ILE A 135 -0.76 -16.45 -3.73
C ILE A 135 0.62 -17.07 -3.46
N ARG A 136 0.65 -18.32 -3.04
CA ARG A 136 1.90 -19.04 -2.79
C ARG A 136 2.75 -19.19 -4.06
N GLU A 137 2.14 -19.40 -5.21
CA GLU A 137 2.87 -19.45 -6.47
C GLU A 137 3.59 -18.12 -6.73
N ARG A 138 2.94 -17.01 -6.46
CA ARG A 138 3.53 -15.69 -6.61
C ARG A 138 4.69 -15.49 -5.63
N TYR A 139 4.55 -15.99 -4.41
CA TYR A 139 5.63 -15.94 -3.43
C TYR A 139 6.84 -16.73 -3.92
N THR A 140 6.64 -17.91 -4.46
CA THR A 140 7.71 -18.73 -5.00
C THR A 140 8.43 -18.00 -6.13
N TRP A 141 7.67 -17.35 -7.02
CA TRP A 141 8.25 -16.53 -8.08
C TRP A 141 9.07 -15.39 -7.49
N ALA A 142 8.53 -14.69 -6.51
CA ALA A 142 9.21 -13.55 -5.90
C ALA A 142 10.55 -13.93 -5.27
N THR A 143 10.58 -15.06 -4.54
CA THR A 143 11.83 -15.53 -3.93
C THR A 143 12.89 -15.89 -4.96
N GLY A 144 12.47 -16.33 -6.15
CA GLY A 144 13.39 -16.68 -7.23
C GLY A 144 13.81 -15.52 -8.10
N ASN A 145 13.09 -14.40 -8.06
CA ASN A 145 13.28 -13.30 -9.02
C ASN A 145 13.65 -11.96 -8.38
N LEU A 146 13.51 -11.82 -7.07
CA LEU A 146 13.88 -10.60 -6.36
C LEU A 146 15.24 -10.81 -5.71
N GLU A 147 16.30 -10.63 -6.48
CA GLU A 147 17.66 -10.85 -6.00
C GLU A 147 17.97 -9.99 -4.79
N GLY A 148 18.55 -10.60 -3.77
CA GLY A 148 18.99 -9.91 -2.58
C GLY A 148 17.86 -9.51 -1.63
N ALA A 149 16.62 -9.81 -1.97
CA ALA A 149 15.49 -9.50 -1.10
C ALA A 149 15.02 -10.75 -0.39
N GLU A 150 14.99 -10.71 0.93
CA GLU A 150 14.32 -11.74 1.72
C GLU A 150 12.87 -11.32 1.88
N VAL A 151 11.95 -12.20 1.49
CA VAL A 151 10.53 -11.96 1.63
C VAL A 151 9.95 -12.88 2.69
N LEU A 152 8.95 -12.38 3.38
CA LEU A 152 8.33 -13.06 4.51
C LEU A 152 6.82 -13.10 4.29
N PRO A 153 6.22 -14.33 4.24
CA PRO A 153 4.78 -14.43 4.14
C PRO A 153 4.12 -13.90 5.41
N MET A 154 3.06 -13.12 5.25
CA MET A 154 2.34 -12.56 6.37
C MET A 154 0.83 -12.64 6.13
N CYS A 155 0.07 -12.64 7.19
CA CYS A 155 -1.39 -12.68 7.12
C CYS A 155 -1.99 -11.77 8.19
N ARG A 156 -3.05 -11.07 7.84
CA ARG A 156 -3.91 -10.38 8.77
C ARG A 156 -5.27 -11.08 8.76
N ARG A 157 -5.68 -11.59 9.92
CA ARG A 157 -6.93 -12.36 10.00
C ARG A 157 -8.15 -11.46 9.95
N ALA A 158 -9.22 -11.99 9.36
CA ALA A 158 -10.50 -11.31 9.28
C ALA A 158 -11.00 -10.92 10.66
N GLY A 159 -11.62 -9.73 10.75
CA GLY A 159 -12.23 -9.24 11.99
C GLY A 159 -11.25 -8.74 13.03
N LEU A 160 -9.98 -8.72 12.75
CA LEU A 160 -8.98 -8.17 13.66
C LEU A 160 -9.16 -6.66 13.79
N LYS A 161 -9.08 -6.15 15.00
CA LYS A 161 -9.20 -4.71 15.26
C LYS A 161 -7.93 -4.14 15.87
#